data_f317cf0ed56862d3769b29598c0a6e5a
#
_entry.id   f317cf0ed56862d3769b29598c0a6e5a
#
_cell.length_a   1.000
_cell.length_b   1.000
_cell.length_c   1.000
_cell.angle_alpha   90.00
_cell.angle_beta   90.00
_cell.angle_gamma   90.00
#
_symmetry.space_group_name_H-M   'P 1'
#
loop_
_entity.id
_entity.type
_entity.pdbx_description
1 polymer ?
#
loop_
_entity_poly.entity_id
_entity_poly.type
_entity_poly.pdbx_seq_one_letter_code
_entity_poly.pdbx_strand_id
1 'polypeptide(L)'
;YIWCELFGLKYNNEVPQIYLTQAEIDYYKSVYVSDKPIFAIQTHGGGGNQSELYNWARDLPNTTIQNIINKFKDEYTICHIKRKDQPVFADTLQAVDGFRSIAVLLAVSKKRLFIDSFAQHLSIALNLPSVVCWVTTSPHCFGYELHDNIVANNFNINPLFEHSHYQPFLLTEEIKTMP
;
A
#
# COMPACT_ATOMS: atom_id res chain seq x y z
N TYR A 1 17.69 -8.37 3.29
CA TYR A 1 18.93 -8.66 2.56
C TYR A 1 20.11 -7.89 3.17
N ILE A 2 20.18 -6.55 3.07
CA ILE A 2 21.28 -5.70 3.58
C ILE A 2 21.58 -5.98 5.08
N TRP A 3 20.57 -6.10 5.90
CA TRP A 3 20.74 -6.41 7.32
C TRP A 3 21.35 -7.79 7.57
N CYS A 4 20.99 -8.78 6.75
CA CYS A 4 21.61 -10.11 6.85
C CYS A 4 23.10 -10.04 6.55
N GLU A 5 23.50 -9.30 5.52
CA GLU A 5 24.92 -9.10 5.21
C GLU A 5 25.68 -8.39 6.32
N LEU A 6 25.09 -7.29 6.87
CA LEU A 6 25.71 -6.53 7.96
C LEU A 6 25.93 -7.38 9.22
N PHE A 7 25.07 -8.33 9.49
CA PHE A 7 25.17 -9.21 10.65
C PHE A 7 25.79 -10.59 10.34
N GLY A 8 26.31 -10.79 9.13
CA GLY A 8 26.91 -12.06 8.71
C GLY A 8 25.91 -13.22 8.65
N LEU A 9 24.64 -12.92 8.46
CA LEU A 9 23.58 -13.91 8.35
C LEU A 9 23.34 -14.27 6.87
N LYS A 10 23.06 -15.55 6.62
CA LYS A 10 22.62 -15.98 5.30
C LYS A 10 21.17 -15.62 5.09
N TYR A 11 20.88 -14.83 4.06
CA TYR A 11 19.51 -14.57 3.60
C TYR A 11 19.09 -15.69 2.64
N ASN A 12 17.95 -16.33 2.93
CA ASN A 12 17.41 -17.44 2.13
C ASN A 12 16.09 -17.06 1.42
N ASN A 13 15.89 -15.77 1.16
CA ASN A 13 14.65 -15.22 0.56
C ASN A 13 13.40 -15.49 1.40
N GLU A 14 13.54 -15.56 2.73
CA GLU A 14 12.40 -15.67 3.61
C GLU A 14 11.49 -14.44 3.48
N VAL A 15 10.20 -14.71 3.37
CA VAL A 15 9.16 -13.69 3.43
C VAL A 15 8.31 -13.90 4.69
N PRO A 16 7.74 -12.82 5.26
CA PRO A 16 6.82 -12.96 6.37
C PRO A 16 5.64 -13.86 5.97
N GLN A 17 5.07 -14.57 6.92
CA GLN A 17 3.92 -15.44 6.68
C GLN A 17 2.83 -15.19 7.70
N ILE A 18 1.59 -15.15 7.24
CA ILE A 18 0.40 -15.03 8.08
C ILE A 18 -0.60 -16.10 7.66
N TYR A 19 -1.09 -16.81 8.65
CA TYR A 19 -2.12 -17.82 8.47
C TYR A 19 -3.46 -17.28 9.00
N LEU A 20 -4.50 -17.42 8.19
CA LEU A 20 -5.88 -17.09 8.53
C LEU A 20 -6.65 -18.40 8.76
N THR A 21 -7.37 -18.47 9.86
CA THR A 21 -8.29 -19.58 10.11
C THR A 21 -9.57 -19.40 9.32
N GLN A 22 -10.27 -20.49 9.02
CA GLN A 22 -11.57 -20.41 8.34
C GLN A 22 -12.58 -19.59 9.15
N ALA A 23 -12.57 -19.73 10.48
CA ALA A 23 -13.45 -18.96 11.38
C ALA A 23 -13.21 -17.44 11.28
N GLU A 24 -11.95 -16.99 11.16
CA GLU A 24 -11.63 -15.58 10.93
C GLU A 24 -12.14 -15.11 9.57
N ILE A 25 -11.92 -15.92 8.54
CA ILE A 25 -12.40 -15.59 7.18
C ILE A 25 -13.93 -15.45 7.17
N ASP A 26 -14.65 -16.37 7.78
CA ASP A 26 -16.10 -16.37 7.80
C ASP A 26 -16.65 -15.18 8.60
N TYR A 27 -16.05 -14.90 9.76
CA TYR A 27 -16.44 -13.75 10.59
C TYR A 27 -16.23 -12.44 9.84
N TYR A 28 -15.04 -12.17 9.33
CA TYR A 28 -14.73 -10.89 8.68
C TYR A 28 -15.35 -10.75 7.29
N LYS A 29 -15.62 -11.84 6.57
CA LYS A 29 -16.41 -11.79 5.35
C LYS A 29 -17.78 -11.15 5.57
N SER A 30 -18.40 -11.39 6.71
CA SER A 30 -19.69 -10.76 7.05
C SER A 30 -19.60 -9.24 7.24
N VAL A 31 -18.42 -8.72 7.54
CA VAL A 31 -18.16 -7.27 7.67
C VAL A 31 -18.03 -6.61 6.28
N TYR A 32 -17.46 -7.31 5.32
CA TYR A 32 -17.22 -6.81 3.95
C TYR A 32 -18.21 -7.41 2.94
N VAL A 33 -19.48 -7.54 3.33
CA VAL A 33 -20.54 -8.06 2.44
C VAL A 33 -20.70 -7.15 1.24
N SER A 34 -20.64 -7.76 0.05
CA SER A 34 -20.83 -7.05 -1.20
C SER A 34 -21.34 -7.98 -2.29
N ASP A 35 -22.26 -7.48 -3.12
CA ASP A 35 -22.74 -8.18 -4.32
C ASP A 35 -21.71 -8.14 -5.47
N LYS A 36 -20.73 -7.25 -5.38
CA LYS A 36 -19.63 -7.11 -6.34
C LYS A 36 -18.33 -7.69 -5.77
N PRO A 37 -17.42 -8.16 -6.62
CA PRO A 37 -16.07 -8.52 -6.16
C PRO A 37 -15.37 -7.32 -5.51
N ILE A 38 -14.55 -7.60 -4.50
CA ILE A 38 -13.86 -6.55 -3.74
C ILE A 38 -12.56 -6.15 -4.43
N PHE A 39 -12.33 -4.84 -4.50
CA PHE A 39 -11.06 -4.22 -4.84
C PHE A 39 -10.51 -3.48 -3.61
N ALA A 40 -9.49 -4.04 -2.98
CA ALA A 40 -8.84 -3.40 -1.83
C ALA A 40 -7.78 -2.40 -2.30
N ILE A 41 -7.84 -1.17 -1.80
CA ILE A 41 -6.85 -0.13 -2.11
C ILE A 41 -6.28 0.46 -0.82
N GLN A 42 -4.98 0.77 -0.82
CA GLN A 42 -4.33 1.63 0.18
C GLN A 42 -3.54 2.70 -0.56
N THR A 43 -3.96 3.94 -0.42
CA THR A 43 -3.47 5.07 -1.21
C THR A 43 -2.71 6.11 -0.39
N HIS A 44 -2.77 5.99 0.95
CA HIS A 44 -2.07 6.84 1.90
C HIS A 44 -1.28 5.97 2.89
N GLY A 45 -0.06 6.38 3.16
CA GLY A 45 0.81 5.75 4.16
C GLY A 45 0.50 6.21 5.59
N GLY A 46 1.06 5.48 6.57
CA GLY A 46 1.06 5.89 7.96
C GLY A 46 2.45 6.42 8.35
N GLY A 47 2.60 7.60 8.85
CA GLY A 47 3.91 8.06 9.33
C GLY A 47 4.38 9.36 8.68
N GLY A 48 3.55 10.33 8.66
CA GLY A 48 3.95 11.72 8.65
C GLY A 48 3.78 12.30 10.06
N ASN A 49 4.31 13.45 10.33
CA ASN A 49 3.91 14.26 11.47
C ASN A 49 2.39 14.34 11.48
N GLN A 50 1.76 14.22 12.64
CA GLN A 50 0.30 14.24 12.80
C GLN A 50 -0.39 15.47 12.18
N SER A 51 0.36 16.47 11.74
CA SER A 51 -0.11 17.68 11.07
C SER A 51 -0.20 17.59 9.55
N GLU A 52 0.41 16.59 8.90
CA GLU A 52 0.38 16.44 7.45
C GLU A 52 -0.45 15.20 7.05
N LEU A 53 -1.66 15.46 6.54
CA LEU A 53 -2.58 14.42 6.06
C LEU A 53 -2.13 13.77 4.74
N TYR A 54 -1.12 14.33 4.08
CA TYR A 54 -0.59 13.88 2.80
C TYR A 54 0.93 13.75 2.85
N ASN A 55 1.43 12.57 2.54
CA ASN A 55 2.85 12.29 2.41
C ASN A 55 3.20 12.18 0.92
N TRP A 56 3.62 13.28 0.31
CA TRP A 56 3.97 13.36 -1.10
C TRP A 56 5.02 12.30 -1.53
N ALA A 57 5.83 11.81 -0.60
CA ALA A 57 6.85 10.81 -0.90
C ALA A 57 6.26 9.40 -1.22
N ARG A 58 5.05 9.12 -0.78
CA ARG A 58 4.44 7.79 -0.93
C ARG A 58 2.97 7.82 -1.32
N ASP A 59 2.25 8.86 -0.91
CA ASP A 59 0.80 8.92 -1.12
C ASP A 59 0.48 9.22 -2.59
N LEU A 60 -0.58 8.61 -3.09
CA LEU A 60 -1.05 8.91 -4.43
C LEU A 60 -1.80 10.25 -4.43
N PRO A 61 -1.68 11.07 -5.49
CA PRO A 61 -2.47 12.27 -5.64
C PRO A 61 -3.98 11.96 -5.62
N ASN A 62 -4.78 12.82 -4.96
CA ASN A 62 -6.22 12.64 -4.84
C ASN A 62 -6.93 12.49 -6.19
N THR A 63 -6.46 13.21 -7.22
CA THR A 63 -6.97 13.09 -8.59
C THR A 63 -6.75 11.70 -9.18
N THR A 64 -5.57 11.12 -8.96
CA THR A 64 -5.24 9.75 -9.39
C THR A 64 -6.13 8.73 -8.67
N ILE A 65 -6.31 8.90 -7.36
CA ILE A 65 -7.17 8.02 -6.55
C ILE A 65 -8.61 8.07 -7.07
N GLN A 66 -9.15 9.27 -7.28
CA GLN A 66 -10.53 9.44 -7.78
C GLN A 66 -10.70 8.84 -9.19
N ASN A 67 -9.70 8.95 -10.05
CA ASN A 67 -9.73 8.34 -11.38
C ASN A 67 -9.74 6.79 -11.30
N ILE A 68 -8.98 6.21 -10.38
CA ILE A 68 -9.01 4.76 -10.13
C ILE A 68 -10.40 4.34 -9.63
N ILE A 69 -10.95 5.04 -8.65
CA ILE A 69 -12.29 4.76 -8.10
C ILE A 69 -13.34 4.83 -9.21
N ASN A 70 -13.37 5.91 -9.97
CA ASN A 70 -14.34 6.11 -11.04
C ASN A 70 -14.26 5.02 -12.12
N LYS A 71 -13.06 4.52 -12.41
CA LYS A 71 -12.85 3.47 -13.40
C LYS A 71 -13.40 2.11 -12.95
N PHE A 72 -13.36 1.81 -11.65
CA PHE A 72 -13.64 0.46 -11.15
C PHE A 72 -14.90 0.32 -10.31
N LYS A 73 -15.53 1.39 -9.85
CA LYS A 73 -16.69 1.39 -8.94
C LYS A 73 -17.92 0.65 -9.47
N ASP A 74 -18.09 0.59 -10.78
CA ASP A 74 -19.25 -0.08 -11.38
C ASP A 74 -19.08 -1.61 -11.39
N GLU A 75 -17.85 -2.10 -11.45
CA GLU A 75 -17.53 -3.52 -11.49
C GLU A 75 -17.15 -4.08 -10.11
N TYR A 76 -16.62 -3.23 -9.20
CA TYR A 76 -16.07 -3.65 -7.92
C TYR A 76 -16.64 -2.84 -6.76
N THR A 77 -16.74 -3.47 -5.61
CA THR A 77 -16.84 -2.75 -4.33
C THR A 77 -15.42 -2.37 -3.91
N ILE A 78 -15.15 -1.06 -3.87
CA ILE A 78 -13.83 -0.54 -3.53
C ILE A 78 -13.74 -0.38 -2.01
N CYS A 79 -12.86 -1.15 -1.37
CA CYS A 79 -12.56 -1.05 0.05
C CYS A 79 -11.26 -0.28 0.26
N HIS A 80 -11.36 0.92 0.80
CA HIS A 80 -10.22 1.81 1.04
C HIS A 80 -9.64 1.59 2.45
N ILE A 81 -8.46 1.00 2.49
CA ILE A 81 -7.69 0.78 3.72
C ILE A 81 -7.05 2.10 4.12
N LYS A 82 -7.46 2.64 5.26
CA LYS A 82 -7.03 3.96 5.72
C LYS A 82 -7.06 4.11 7.24
N ARG A 83 -6.38 5.11 7.76
CA ARG A 83 -6.58 5.58 9.14
C ARG A 83 -7.83 6.47 9.21
N LYS A 84 -8.37 6.64 10.41
CA LYS A 84 -9.59 7.46 10.65
C LYS A 84 -9.41 8.92 10.21
N ASP A 85 -8.19 9.46 10.34
CA ASP A 85 -7.83 10.84 10.04
C ASP A 85 -7.49 11.11 8.56
N GLN A 86 -7.38 10.08 7.73
CA GLN A 86 -7.07 10.21 6.30
C GLN A 86 -8.33 10.50 5.45
N PRO A 87 -8.18 11.07 4.24
CA PRO A 87 -9.29 11.43 3.38
C PRO A 87 -10.28 10.29 3.13
N VAL A 88 -11.55 10.66 3.00
CA VAL A 88 -12.64 9.76 2.59
C VAL A 88 -12.98 10.08 1.14
N PHE A 89 -13.00 9.07 0.30
CA PHE A 89 -13.41 9.19 -1.09
C PHE A 89 -14.83 8.67 -1.29
N ALA A 90 -15.60 9.34 -2.13
CA ALA A 90 -16.92 8.85 -2.54
C ALA A 90 -16.80 7.47 -3.21
N ASP A 91 -17.86 6.70 -3.16
CA ASP A 91 -17.96 5.35 -3.76
C ASP A 91 -16.94 4.34 -3.19
N THR A 92 -16.47 4.54 -1.93
CA THR A 92 -15.60 3.59 -1.23
C THR A 92 -16.17 3.18 0.13
N LEU A 93 -15.97 1.91 0.49
CA LEU A 93 -16.12 1.45 1.86
C LEU A 93 -14.81 1.67 2.63
N GLN A 94 -14.93 2.17 3.86
CA GLN A 94 -13.76 2.46 4.69
C GLN A 94 -13.33 1.22 5.47
N ALA A 95 -12.10 0.77 5.28
CA ALA A 95 -11.49 -0.30 6.06
C ALA A 95 -10.51 0.34 7.07
N VAL A 96 -11.01 0.59 8.28
CA VAL A 96 -10.25 1.22 9.38
C VAL A 96 -10.05 0.27 10.57
N ASP A 97 -10.39 -0.98 10.39
CA ASP A 97 -10.35 -2.02 11.41
C ASP A 97 -8.94 -2.52 11.70
N GLY A 98 -8.85 -3.45 12.65
CA GLY A 98 -7.58 -4.01 13.07
C GLY A 98 -6.90 -4.87 12.01
N PHE A 99 -5.62 -5.17 12.24
CA PHE A 99 -4.74 -5.91 11.35
C PHE A 99 -5.33 -7.22 10.79
N ARG A 100 -5.99 -8.03 11.64
CA ARG A 100 -6.58 -9.33 11.22
C ARG A 100 -7.77 -9.13 10.27
N SER A 101 -8.61 -8.12 10.52
CA SER A 101 -9.71 -7.76 9.62
C SER A 101 -9.20 -7.35 8.24
N ILE A 102 -8.15 -6.52 8.18
CA ILE A 102 -7.53 -6.13 6.92
C ILE A 102 -6.88 -7.33 6.23
N ALA A 103 -6.24 -8.24 6.97
CA ALA A 103 -5.68 -9.46 6.39
C ALA A 103 -6.75 -10.30 5.68
N VAL A 104 -7.93 -10.46 6.30
CA VAL A 104 -9.06 -11.15 5.64
C VAL A 104 -9.59 -10.35 4.45
N LEU A 105 -9.73 -9.01 4.57
CA LEU A 105 -10.12 -8.18 3.44
C LEU A 105 -9.20 -8.42 2.23
N LEU A 106 -7.88 -8.46 2.44
CA LEU A 106 -6.93 -8.76 1.36
C LEU A 106 -7.12 -10.16 0.80
N ALA A 107 -7.34 -11.17 1.65
CA ALA A 107 -7.52 -12.56 1.24
C ALA A 107 -8.78 -12.76 0.39
N VAL A 108 -9.86 -12.04 0.69
CA VAL A 108 -11.12 -12.15 -0.06
C VAL A 108 -11.23 -11.19 -1.26
N SER A 109 -10.29 -10.26 -1.39
CA SER A 109 -10.29 -9.28 -2.47
C SER A 109 -9.88 -9.91 -3.80
N LYS A 110 -10.59 -9.54 -4.87
CA LYS A 110 -10.27 -9.95 -6.24
C LYS A 110 -9.11 -9.15 -6.82
N LYS A 111 -9.02 -7.86 -6.46
CA LYS A 111 -7.95 -6.94 -6.88
C LYS A 111 -7.36 -6.22 -5.67
N ARG A 112 -6.10 -5.84 -5.78
CA ARG A 112 -5.35 -5.14 -4.74
C ARG A 112 -4.44 -4.10 -5.37
N LEU A 113 -4.51 -2.85 -4.87
CA LEU A 113 -3.63 -1.76 -5.28
C LEU A 113 -3.13 -1.04 -4.02
N PHE A 114 -1.83 -0.92 -3.89
CA PHE A 114 -1.19 -0.34 -2.72
C PHE A 114 -0.11 0.66 -3.13
N ILE A 115 0.38 1.35 -2.13
CA ILE A 115 1.60 2.14 -2.17
C ILE A 115 2.66 1.45 -1.31
N ASP A 116 3.85 2.02 -1.20
CA ASP A 116 4.88 1.61 -0.23
C ASP A 116 4.38 1.83 1.21
N SER A 117 3.64 0.85 1.72
CA SER A 117 3.04 0.86 3.05
C SER A 117 2.71 -0.56 3.52
N PHE A 118 2.12 -0.68 4.71
CA PHE A 118 1.95 -1.98 5.37
C PHE A 118 1.12 -3.00 4.57
N ALA A 119 0.14 -2.55 3.75
CA ALA A 119 -0.73 -3.48 3.04
C ALA A 119 0.00 -4.31 1.97
N GLN A 120 1.05 -3.76 1.33
CA GLN A 120 1.89 -4.56 0.43
C GLN A 120 2.63 -5.67 1.19
N HIS A 121 3.18 -5.35 2.38
CA HIS A 121 3.87 -6.33 3.22
C HIS A 121 2.91 -7.39 3.79
N LEU A 122 1.69 -6.99 4.11
CA LEU A 122 0.64 -7.91 4.53
C LEU A 122 0.19 -8.82 3.39
N SER A 123 0.13 -8.28 2.18
CA SER A 123 -0.25 -9.02 0.98
C SER A 123 0.79 -10.12 0.65
N ILE A 124 2.10 -9.80 0.72
CA ILE A 124 3.14 -10.82 0.52
C ILE A 124 3.09 -11.88 1.62
N ALA A 125 2.82 -11.49 2.87
CA ALA A 125 2.71 -12.42 3.99
C ALA A 125 1.53 -13.42 3.83
N LEU A 126 0.54 -13.07 3.01
CA LEU A 126 -0.58 -13.92 2.62
C LEU A 126 -0.38 -14.60 1.26
N ASN A 127 0.79 -14.41 0.63
CA ASN A 127 1.10 -14.89 -0.72
C ASN A 127 0.10 -14.39 -1.79
N LEU A 128 -0.29 -13.11 -1.72
CA LEU A 128 -1.27 -12.50 -2.61
C LEU A 128 -0.60 -11.45 -3.51
N PRO A 129 -0.63 -11.63 -4.85
CA PRO A 129 -0.11 -10.62 -5.77
C PRO A 129 -0.95 -9.35 -5.71
N SER A 130 -0.29 -8.19 -5.89
CA SER A 130 -0.91 -6.86 -5.86
C SER A 130 -0.22 -5.95 -6.87
N VAL A 131 -0.88 -4.86 -7.25
CA VAL A 131 -0.22 -3.72 -7.88
C VAL A 131 0.29 -2.81 -6.78
N VAL A 132 1.55 -2.39 -6.84
CA VAL A 132 2.16 -1.45 -5.87
C VAL A 132 2.70 -0.23 -6.61
N CYS A 133 2.20 0.94 -6.25
CA CYS A 133 2.61 2.21 -6.83
C CYS A 133 3.73 2.84 -5.99
N TRP A 134 4.81 3.19 -6.65
CA TRP A 134 6.01 3.77 -6.05
C TRP A 134 6.17 5.21 -6.51
N VAL A 135 6.29 6.12 -5.56
CA VAL A 135 6.48 7.56 -5.85
C VAL A 135 7.97 7.92 -5.71
N THR A 136 8.50 7.95 -4.50
CA THR A 136 9.91 8.31 -4.27
C THR A 136 10.74 7.19 -3.65
N THR A 137 10.11 6.21 -3.01
CA THR A 137 10.78 5.02 -2.51
C THR A 137 10.97 4.01 -3.64
N SER A 138 11.99 3.17 -3.53
CA SER A 138 12.34 2.22 -4.59
C SER A 138 11.79 0.83 -4.33
N PRO A 139 11.13 0.19 -5.32
CA PRO A 139 10.75 -1.21 -5.22
C PRO A 139 11.96 -2.14 -5.09
N HIS A 140 13.15 -1.72 -5.52
CA HIS A 140 14.38 -2.49 -5.34
C HIS A 140 14.73 -2.68 -3.86
N CYS A 141 14.41 -1.68 -3.01
CA CYS A 141 14.71 -1.74 -1.57
C CYS A 141 13.56 -2.37 -0.76
N PHE A 142 12.32 -2.06 -1.10
CA PHE A 142 11.15 -2.36 -0.28
C PHE A 142 10.06 -3.17 -0.99
N GLY A 143 10.21 -3.41 -2.29
CA GLY A 143 9.26 -4.16 -3.09
C GLY A 143 9.49 -5.67 -3.01
N TYR A 144 8.55 -6.39 -3.59
CA TYR A 144 8.59 -7.85 -3.71
C TYR A 144 8.32 -8.24 -5.16
N GLU A 145 8.98 -9.29 -5.63
CA GLU A 145 8.82 -9.81 -7.00
C GLU A 145 7.41 -10.35 -7.27
N LEU A 146 6.69 -10.76 -6.23
CA LEU A 146 5.30 -11.21 -6.36
C LEU A 146 4.36 -10.08 -6.81
N HIS A 147 4.74 -8.82 -6.57
CA HIS A 147 3.92 -7.65 -6.89
C HIS A 147 4.25 -7.08 -8.26
N ASP A 148 3.23 -6.53 -8.92
CA ASP A 148 3.39 -5.68 -10.08
C ASP A 148 3.76 -4.27 -9.62
N ASN A 149 5.05 -3.94 -9.68
CA ASN A 149 5.62 -2.71 -9.16
C ASN A 149 5.60 -1.61 -10.23
N ILE A 150 4.78 -0.59 -10.05
CA ILE A 150 4.64 0.56 -10.95
C ILE A 150 5.35 1.76 -10.34
N VAL A 151 6.39 2.25 -11.02
CA VAL A 151 7.16 3.42 -10.58
C VAL A 151 6.69 4.65 -11.34
N ALA A 152 6.51 5.78 -10.64
CA ALA A 152 6.14 7.04 -11.27
C ALA A 152 7.26 7.56 -12.19
N ASN A 153 6.93 7.78 -13.46
CA ASN A 153 7.91 8.10 -14.52
C ASN A 153 8.40 9.55 -14.55
N ASN A 154 7.81 10.46 -13.79
CA ASN A 154 8.03 11.90 -13.93
C ASN A 154 8.87 12.51 -12.79
N PHE A 155 9.50 11.71 -11.97
CA PHE A 155 10.38 12.20 -10.92
C PHE A 155 11.83 12.18 -11.41
N ASN A 156 12.41 13.34 -11.61
CA ASN A 156 13.86 13.53 -11.64
C ASN A 156 14.42 13.38 -10.21
N ILE A 157 14.25 12.19 -9.65
CA ILE A 157 14.82 11.89 -8.34
C ILE A 157 16.32 11.76 -8.55
N ASN A 158 17.08 12.53 -7.76
CA ASN A 158 18.52 12.34 -7.72
C ASN A 158 18.83 10.88 -7.37
N PRO A 159 19.62 10.14 -8.16
CA PRO A 159 19.95 8.73 -7.93
C PRO A 159 20.46 8.43 -6.53
N LEU A 160 21.10 9.40 -5.86
CA LEU A 160 21.55 9.26 -4.47
C LEU A 160 20.37 9.05 -3.49
N PHE A 161 19.18 9.46 -3.87
CA PHE A 161 17.98 9.33 -3.04
C PHE A 161 17.08 8.17 -3.45
N GLU A 162 17.30 7.55 -4.60
CA GLU A 162 16.46 6.47 -5.13
C GLU A 162 16.32 5.29 -4.17
N HIS A 163 17.29 5.10 -3.30
CA HIS A 163 17.35 3.98 -2.36
C HIS A 163 17.16 4.39 -0.89
N SER A 164 16.85 5.65 -0.60
CA SER A 164 16.75 6.14 0.77
C SER A 164 15.30 6.31 1.23
N HIS A 165 14.93 5.61 2.28
CA HIS A 165 13.64 5.82 2.96
C HIS A 165 13.55 7.17 3.68
N TYR A 166 14.68 7.82 3.92
CA TYR A 166 14.79 9.11 4.62
C TYR A 166 14.80 10.32 3.68
N GLN A 167 14.62 10.11 2.41
CA GLN A 167 14.56 11.16 1.38
C GLN A 167 13.72 12.38 1.75
N PRO A 168 12.51 12.23 2.35
CA PRO A 168 11.68 13.38 2.70
C PRO A 168 12.39 14.41 3.58
N PHE A 169 13.39 13.98 4.35
CA PHE A 169 14.17 14.86 5.23
C PHE A 169 15.32 15.57 4.53
N LEU A 170 15.70 15.10 3.34
CA LEU A 170 16.84 15.62 2.58
C LEU A 170 16.42 16.47 1.38
N LEU A 171 15.12 16.51 1.09
CA LEU A 171 14.61 17.19 -0.10
C LEU A 171 14.44 18.68 0.15
N THR A 172 14.86 19.47 -0.84
CA THR A 172 14.62 20.91 -0.89
C THR A 172 13.12 21.22 -1.08
N GLU A 173 12.69 22.42 -0.72
CA GLU A 173 11.29 22.83 -0.94
C GLU A 173 10.85 22.73 -2.41
N GLU A 174 11.78 22.89 -3.35
CA GLU A 174 11.52 22.75 -4.79
C GLU A 174 11.07 21.35 -5.17
N ILE A 175 11.65 20.31 -4.54
CA ILE A 175 11.24 18.91 -4.80
C ILE A 175 9.94 18.58 -4.09
N LYS A 176 9.67 19.17 -2.94
CA LYS A 176 8.42 18.99 -2.20
C LYS A 176 7.19 19.56 -2.93
N THR A 177 7.40 20.51 -3.83
CA THR A 177 6.32 21.14 -4.62
C THR A 177 6.09 20.49 -5.99
N MET A 178 6.90 19.49 -6.36
CA MET A 178 6.66 18.73 -7.59
C MET A 178 5.37 17.92 -7.47
N PRO A 179 4.49 17.95 -8.47
CA PRO A 179 3.20 17.30 -8.46
C PRO A 179 3.31 15.77 -8.48
#